data_07e26f3541f8826a15ed5a44dd2ef7c7
#
_entry.id   07e26f3541f8826a15ed5a44dd2ef7c7
#
_cell.length_a   1.000
_cell.length_b   1.000
_cell.length_c   1.000
_cell.angle_alpha   90.00
_cell.angle_beta   90.00
_cell.angle_gamma   90.00
#
_symmetry.space_group_name_H-M   'P 1'
#
loop_
_entity.id
_entity.type
_entity.pdbx_description
1 polymer ?
#
loop_
_entity_poly.entity_id
_entity_poly.type
_entity_poly.pdbx_seq_one_letter_code
_entity_poly.pdbx_strand_id
1 'polypeptide(L)'
;RSSVQAGALRYRYSIVTGGAGSGKTELAKSLMTQVREQGGKVAATAMTGKAATLLGEDATTLHKLLGYGGGGYSVSTVDADLVLVDEAGMLTWHTLYRLLLACRGQVVLIGDPQQLAPVGATPVMAELLTVLPVVRLGEEGSKGSLLVKVQVIRFASEALLLYQLRKIVRGYQDTGVEWQALSPVYAGGLGVDRLNRWLQEIMNPDGPPCHGGFRTGDRVIVTKTRYDIGQRAVNGEQGRVLGSMGDTIALRLDSGREVALRAEELRLSYCITVHKAQGSRYERVVFIIPERECGAFAVEERMQYVGRTRGREATVCMVY
;
A
#
# COMPACT_ATOMS: atom_id res chain seq x y z
N ARG A 1 26.19 2.03 3.85
CA ARG A 1 25.03 2.98 3.68
C ARG A 1 25.49 4.29 3.04
N SER A 2 26.62 4.89 3.43
CA SER A 2 27.13 6.15 2.87
C SER A 2 27.40 6.12 1.35
N SER A 3 27.90 5.01 0.80
CA SER A 3 28.15 4.85 -0.63
C SER A 3 26.86 4.79 -1.47
N VAL A 4 25.81 4.18 -0.93
CA VAL A 4 24.47 4.08 -1.55
C VAL A 4 23.80 5.45 -1.61
N GLN A 5 23.88 6.23 -0.52
CA GLN A 5 23.37 7.60 -0.44
C GLN A 5 24.09 8.52 -1.44
N ALA A 6 25.42 8.49 -1.44
CA ALA A 6 26.23 9.26 -2.39
C ALA A 6 25.91 8.88 -3.85
N GLY A 7 25.66 7.60 -4.13
CA GLY A 7 25.24 7.13 -5.45
C GLY A 7 23.89 7.70 -5.88
N ALA A 8 22.89 7.71 -4.98
CA ALA A 8 21.55 8.22 -5.29
C ALA A 8 21.53 9.75 -5.53
N LEU A 9 22.31 10.53 -4.78
CA LEU A 9 22.38 11.99 -4.90
C LEU A 9 23.44 12.48 -5.89
N ARG A 10 24.16 11.59 -6.59
CA ARG A 10 25.20 11.98 -7.54
C ARG A 10 24.64 12.53 -8.85
N TYR A 11 23.45 12.11 -9.23
CA TYR A 11 22.85 12.44 -10.52
C TYR A 11 21.56 13.24 -10.32
N ARG A 12 21.21 14.02 -11.34
CA ARG A 12 19.94 14.78 -11.32
C ARG A 12 18.72 13.85 -11.25
N TYR A 13 18.80 12.72 -11.94
CA TYR A 13 17.77 11.69 -11.94
C TYR A 13 18.41 10.36 -11.58
N SER A 14 17.88 9.66 -10.60
CA SER A 14 18.38 8.36 -10.19
C SER A 14 17.25 7.45 -9.69
N ILE A 15 17.51 6.15 -9.70
CA ILE A 15 16.59 5.14 -9.19
C ILE A 15 17.24 4.41 -8.03
N VAL A 16 16.47 4.23 -6.96
CA VAL A 16 16.77 3.29 -5.89
C VAL A 16 15.81 2.12 -5.98
N THR A 17 16.34 0.92 -6.16
CA THR A 17 15.53 -0.28 -6.26
C THR A 17 15.98 -1.35 -5.27
N GLY A 18 15.07 -2.27 -4.95
CA GLY A 18 15.32 -3.41 -4.07
C GLY A 18 14.02 -4.12 -3.72
N GLY A 19 14.11 -5.36 -3.33
CA GLY A 19 12.96 -6.18 -2.97
C GLY A 19 12.21 -5.70 -1.73
N ALA A 20 11.13 -6.39 -1.39
CA ALA A 20 10.35 -6.10 -0.20
C ALA A 20 11.20 -6.26 1.07
N GLY A 21 11.22 -5.24 1.93
CA GLY A 21 12.00 -5.26 3.17
C GLY A 21 13.49 -4.91 3.02
N SER A 22 13.96 -4.48 1.85
CA SER A 22 15.36 -4.11 1.62
C SER A 22 15.78 -2.78 2.28
N GLY A 23 14.86 -2.08 2.95
CA GLY A 23 15.17 -0.82 3.64
C GLY A 23 15.05 0.43 2.76
N LYS A 24 14.29 0.37 1.66
CA LYS A 24 14.04 1.52 0.76
C LYS A 24 13.52 2.75 1.48
N THR A 25 12.51 2.59 2.31
CA THR A 25 11.90 3.70 3.06
C THR A 25 12.86 4.31 4.08
N GLU A 26 13.69 3.49 4.73
CA GLU A 26 14.73 4.00 5.65
C GLU A 26 15.83 4.76 4.89
N LEU A 27 16.21 4.28 3.71
CA LEU A 27 17.12 5.02 2.85
C LEU A 27 16.50 6.35 2.38
N ALA A 28 15.21 6.34 2.00
CA ALA A 28 14.47 7.55 1.66
C ALA A 28 14.58 8.61 2.74
N LYS A 29 14.25 8.25 4.00
CA LYS A 29 14.35 9.15 5.15
C LYS A 29 15.77 9.67 5.35
N SER A 30 16.76 8.81 5.20
CA SER A 30 18.17 9.19 5.34
C SER A 30 18.64 10.17 4.26
N LEU A 31 18.20 10.00 3.00
CA LEU A 31 18.46 10.95 1.92
C LEU A 31 17.82 12.33 2.19
N MET A 32 16.56 12.32 2.66
CA MET A 32 15.85 13.54 3.02
C MET A 32 16.56 14.30 4.15
N THR A 33 16.99 13.59 5.20
CA THR A 33 17.74 14.17 6.32
C THR A 33 19.04 14.78 5.83
N GLN A 34 19.82 14.06 5.03
CA GLN A 34 21.08 14.54 4.49
C GLN A 34 20.93 15.85 3.70
N VAL A 35 19.93 15.95 2.81
CA VAL A 35 19.70 17.16 2.01
C VAL A 35 19.24 18.33 2.91
N ARG A 36 18.37 18.08 3.88
CA ARG A 36 17.92 19.10 4.84
C ARG A 36 19.06 19.63 5.73
N GLU A 37 19.95 18.75 6.20
CA GLU A 37 21.15 19.13 6.99
C GLU A 37 22.10 20.03 6.18
N GLN A 38 22.09 19.92 4.86
CA GLN A 38 22.84 20.79 3.95
C GLN A 38 22.10 22.09 3.59
N GLY A 39 20.94 22.35 4.21
CA GLY A 39 20.10 23.51 3.96
C GLY A 39 19.22 23.41 2.72
N GLY A 40 19.15 22.23 2.07
CA GLY A 40 18.34 22.00 0.88
C GLY A 40 16.87 21.75 1.21
N LYS A 41 16.00 22.14 0.27
CA LYS A 41 14.56 21.91 0.33
C LYS A 41 14.22 20.52 -0.21
N VAL A 42 13.42 19.77 0.52
CA VAL A 42 13.00 18.41 0.13
C VAL A 42 11.49 18.34 -0.03
N ALA A 43 11.01 17.90 -1.19
CA ALA A 43 9.64 17.48 -1.42
C ALA A 43 9.55 15.93 -1.33
N ALA A 44 9.09 15.45 -0.19
CA ALA A 44 8.89 14.03 0.05
C ALA A 44 7.53 13.58 -0.50
N THR A 45 7.53 12.63 -1.43
CA THR A 45 6.28 12.14 -2.04
C THR A 45 6.24 10.64 -2.17
N ALA A 46 5.02 10.12 -2.32
CA ALA A 46 4.78 8.73 -2.70
C ALA A 46 3.61 8.62 -3.67
N MET A 47 3.48 7.48 -4.33
CA MET A 47 2.35 7.25 -5.24
C MET A 47 1.03 7.00 -4.49
N THR A 48 1.09 6.58 -3.23
CA THR A 48 -0.10 6.36 -2.37
C THR A 48 -0.04 7.23 -1.12
N GLY A 49 -1.23 7.59 -0.60
CA GLY A 49 -1.31 8.37 0.64
C GLY A 49 -0.70 7.65 1.84
N LYS A 50 -0.91 6.33 1.93
CA LYS A 50 -0.34 5.53 3.01
C LYS A 50 1.20 5.48 2.95
N ALA A 51 1.78 5.32 1.77
CA ALA A 51 3.24 5.36 1.61
C ALA A 51 3.80 6.76 1.95
N ALA A 52 3.11 7.83 1.56
CA ALA A 52 3.49 9.19 1.93
C ALA A 52 3.51 9.37 3.46
N THR A 53 2.50 8.91 4.17
CA THR A 53 2.46 8.97 5.65
C THR A 53 3.66 8.25 6.30
N LEU A 54 4.15 7.16 5.71
CA LEU A 54 5.33 6.44 6.21
C LEU A 54 6.64 7.21 6.03
N LEU A 55 6.72 8.11 5.04
CA LEU A 55 7.89 8.97 4.83
C LEU A 55 8.01 10.09 5.87
N GLY A 56 6.88 10.62 6.35
CA GLY A 56 6.83 11.68 7.35
C GLY A 56 5.56 12.52 7.27
N GLU A 57 5.38 13.41 8.24
CA GLU A 57 4.19 14.28 8.33
C GLU A 57 4.11 15.28 7.17
N ASP A 58 5.24 15.79 6.71
CA ASP A 58 5.35 16.74 5.59
C ASP A 58 5.19 16.07 4.23
N ALA A 59 5.20 14.74 4.17
CA ALA A 59 5.10 14.02 2.92
C ALA A 59 3.67 14.02 2.36
N THR A 60 3.58 14.04 1.03
CA THR A 60 2.29 14.05 0.35
C THR A 60 2.29 13.08 -0.84
N THR A 61 1.15 12.87 -1.49
CA THR A 61 1.15 12.09 -2.73
C THR A 61 1.75 12.93 -3.87
N LEU A 62 2.41 12.26 -4.83
CA LEU A 62 2.94 12.94 -6.01
C LEU A 62 1.85 13.68 -6.79
N HIS A 63 0.66 13.11 -6.90
CA HIS A 63 -0.49 13.76 -7.52
C HIS A 63 -0.86 15.08 -6.83
N LYS A 64 -0.85 15.11 -5.49
CA LYS A 64 -1.12 16.34 -4.73
C LYS A 64 0.01 17.37 -4.90
N LEU A 65 1.28 16.95 -4.86
CA LEU A 65 2.42 17.84 -5.12
C LEU A 65 2.29 18.52 -6.48
N LEU A 66 1.88 17.79 -7.50
CA LEU A 66 1.71 18.30 -8.87
C LEU A 66 0.35 18.99 -9.09
N GLY A 67 -0.50 19.11 -8.06
CA GLY A 67 -1.81 19.77 -8.15
C GLY A 67 -2.80 19.04 -9.06
N TYR A 68 -2.83 17.71 -9.02
CA TYR A 68 -3.76 16.92 -9.82
C TYR A 68 -5.20 17.11 -9.34
N GLY A 69 -6.08 17.56 -10.24
CA GLY A 69 -7.51 17.75 -9.99
C GLY A 69 -8.21 18.34 -11.21
N GLY A 70 -9.55 18.27 -11.27
CA GLY A 70 -10.35 18.90 -12.33
C GLY A 70 -10.00 18.50 -13.77
N GLY A 71 -9.35 17.34 -13.96
CA GLY A 71 -8.95 16.84 -15.29
C GLY A 71 -7.52 17.14 -15.68
N GLY A 72 -6.65 17.68 -14.77
CA GLY A 72 -5.26 17.95 -15.12
C GLY A 72 -4.35 18.24 -13.91
N TYR A 73 -3.12 18.64 -14.23
CA TYR A 73 -2.09 19.06 -13.28
C TYR A 73 -1.93 20.58 -13.32
N SER A 74 -2.03 21.26 -12.19
CA SER A 74 -1.98 22.72 -12.10
C SER A 74 -0.63 23.29 -11.69
N VAL A 75 0.25 22.50 -11.05
CA VAL A 75 1.57 22.95 -10.61
C VAL A 75 2.56 22.90 -11.75
N SER A 76 3.12 24.05 -12.11
CA SER A 76 4.13 24.19 -13.17
C SER A 76 5.58 24.15 -12.65
N THR A 77 5.81 24.44 -11.38
CA THR A 77 7.15 24.44 -10.77
C THR A 77 7.08 23.96 -9.33
N VAL A 78 7.93 23.00 -8.99
CA VAL A 78 8.15 22.52 -7.63
C VAL A 78 9.42 23.16 -7.09
N ASP A 79 9.30 23.96 -6.02
CA ASP A 79 10.42 24.61 -5.33
C ASP A 79 11.05 23.63 -4.33
N ALA A 80 11.88 22.74 -4.85
CA ALA A 80 12.64 21.76 -4.06
C ALA A 80 13.98 21.43 -4.73
N ASP A 81 15.03 21.26 -3.92
CA ASP A 81 16.34 20.79 -4.37
C ASP A 81 16.34 19.28 -4.59
N LEU A 82 15.52 18.56 -3.81
CA LEU A 82 15.27 17.13 -3.97
C LEU A 82 13.77 16.84 -3.98
N VAL A 83 13.30 16.18 -5.03
CA VAL A 83 12.00 15.49 -5.04
C VAL A 83 12.23 13.99 -4.92
N LEU A 84 11.70 13.40 -3.85
CA LEU A 84 11.78 11.98 -3.60
C LEU A 84 10.40 11.36 -3.87
N VAL A 85 10.35 10.30 -4.68
CA VAL A 85 9.12 9.59 -5.02
C VAL A 85 9.22 8.13 -4.58
N ASP A 86 8.54 7.76 -3.49
CA ASP A 86 8.44 6.37 -3.05
C ASP A 86 7.30 5.63 -3.76
N GLU A 87 7.38 4.31 -3.81
CA GLU A 87 6.49 3.42 -4.58
C GLU A 87 6.43 3.81 -6.07
N ALA A 88 7.57 4.24 -6.64
CA ALA A 88 7.67 4.71 -8.02
C ALA A 88 7.32 3.64 -9.09
N GLY A 89 7.22 2.35 -8.70
CA GLY A 89 6.68 1.29 -9.56
C GLY A 89 5.26 1.56 -10.07
N MET A 90 4.51 2.42 -9.38
CA MET A 90 3.15 2.83 -9.75
C MET A 90 3.10 4.10 -10.62
N LEU A 91 4.23 4.65 -11.07
CA LEU A 91 4.27 5.80 -11.97
C LEU A 91 3.71 5.46 -13.34
N THR A 92 2.94 6.40 -13.91
CA THR A 92 2.58 6.42 -15.33
C THR A 92 3.50 7.35 -16.10
N TRP A 93 3.64 7.16 -17.41
CA TRP A 93 4.40 8.09 -18.28
C TRP A 93 3.89 9.52 -18.18
N HIS A 94 2.58 9.71 -18.07
CA HIS A 94 1.99 11.04 -17.93
C HIS A 94 2.44 11.71 -16.61
N THR A 95 2.35 11.00 -15.48
CA THR A 95 2.76 11.53 -14.17
C THR A 95 4.26 11.82 -14.12
N LEU A 96 5.08 10.92 -14.67
CA LEU A 96 6.52 11.12 -14.78
C LEU A 96 6.85 12.36 -15.63
N TYR A 97 6.25 12.50 -16.79
CA TYR A 97 6.43 13.68 -17.66
C TYR A 97 6.12 14.99 -16.93
N ARG A 98 4.98 15.03 -16.23
CA ARG A 98 4.58 16.21 -15.43
C ARG A 98 5.59 16.50 -14.30
N LEU A 99 6.08 15.48 -13.61
CA LEU A 99 7.12 15.62 -12.59
C LEU A 99 8.39 16.22 -13.16
N LEU A 100 8.89 15.69 -14.27
CA LEU A 100 10.14 16.16 -14.89
C LEU A 100 10.04 17.58 -15.42
N LEU A 101 8.86 18.00 -15.90
CA LEU A 101 8.62 19.39 -16.31
C LEU A 101 8.58 20.35 -15.11
N ALA A 102 7.96 19.94 -14.01
CA ALA A 102 7.78 20.81 -12.84
C ALA A 102 9.02 20.88 -11.95
N CYS A 103 9.87 19.85 -11.94
CA CYS A 103 11.01 19.73 -11.03
C CYS A 103 12.30 20.27 -11.65
N ARG A 104 12.94 21.25 -11.00
CA ARG A 104 14.26 21.78 -11.38
C ARG A 104 15.42 21.13 -10.62
N GLY A 105 15.15 20.61 -9.43
CA GLY A 105 16.12 19.92 -8.57
C GLY A 105 16.37 18.48 -8.96
N GLN A 106 16.95 17.74 -8.03
CA GLN A 106 17.17 16.28 -8.15
C GLN A 106 15.86 15.52 -7.99
N VAL A 107 15.72 14.42 -8.71
CA VAL A 107 14.61 13.48 -8.57
C VAL A 107 15.15 12.08 -8.28
N VAL A 108 14.77 11.53 -7.13
CA VAL A 108 15.09 10.17 -6.74
C VAL A 108 13.81 9.33 -6.74
N LEU A 109 13.74 8.37 -7.65
CA LEU A 109 12.64 7.42 -7.77
C LEU A 109 12.96 6.16 -6.96
N ILE A 110 12.13 5.83 -5.99
CA ILE A 110 12.32 4.67 -5.12
C ILE A 110 11.21 3.66 -5.39
N GLY A 111 11.56 2.41 -5.69
CA GLY A 111 10.54 1.42 -5.98
C GLY A 111 11.09 0.00 -6.14
N ASP A 112 10.17 -0.89 -6.41
CA ASP A 112 10.45 -2.30 -6.65
C ASP A 112 9.84 -2.68 -8.01
N PRO A 113 10.65 -3.02 -9.01
CA PRO A 113 10.17 -3.34 -10.36
C PRO A 113 9.36 -4.64 -10.42
N GLN A 114 9.44 -5.48 -9.38
CA GLN A 114 8.66 -6.72 -9.27
C GLN A 114 7.25 -6.48 -8.72
N GLN A 115 6.97 -5.29 -8.17
CA GLN A 115 5.63 -4.93 -7.72
C GLN A 115 4.69 -4.63 -8.90
N LEU A 116 3.39 -4.53 -8.58
CA LEU A 116 2.36 -4.26 -9.58
C LEU A 116 2.57 -2.90 -10.25
N ALA A 117 2.47 -2.90 -11.56
CA ALA A 117 2.39 -1.68 -12.35
C ALA A 117 1.02 -1.00 -12.14
N PRO A 118 0.86 0.28 -12.54
CA PRO A 118 -0.44 0.92 -12.56
C PRO A 118 -1.43 0.13 -13.43
N VAL A 119 -2.67 0.03 -12.97
CA VAL A 119 -3.72 -0.69 -13.72
C VAL A 119 -3.91 -0.06 -15.09
N GLY A 120 -3.81 -0.86 -16.14
CA GLY A 120 -4.02 -0.42 -17.52
C GLY A 120 -2.90 0.45 -18.12
N ALA A 121 -1.72 0.51 -17.50
CA ALA A 121 -0.59 1.29 -17.98
C ALA A 121 0.70 0.46 -18.10
N THR A 122 1.59 0.88 -18.99
CA THR A 122 2.92 0.28 -19.15
C THR A 122 3.78 0.53 -17.89
N PRO A 123 4.55 -0.46 -17.41
CA PRO A 123 5.41 -0.32 -16.24
C PRO A 123 6.62 0.59 -16.54
N VAL A 124 6.48 1.87 -16.28
CA VAL A 124 7.49 2.92 -16.52
C VAL A 124 8.82 2.60 -15.84
N MET A 125 8.77 2.08 -14.61
CA MET A 125 9.96 1.79 -13.82
C MET A 125 10.89 0.78 -14.52
N ALA A 126 10.33 -0.24 -15.17
CA ALA A 126 11.13 -1.25 -15.86
C ALA A 126 11.95 -0.65 -17.01
N GLU A 127 11.37 0.30 -17.75
CA GLU A 127 12.08 0.99 -18.82
C GLU A 127 13.11 2.00 -18.29
N LEU A 128 12.77 2.73 -17.23
CA LEU A 128 13.72 3.67 -16.61
C LEU A 128 14.97 3.00 -16.05
N LEU A 129 14.88 1.75 -15.59
CA LEU A 129 16.01 0.98 -15.10
C LEU A 129 17.08 0.71 -16.18
N THR A 130 16.74 0.84 -17.46
CA THR A 130 17.69 0.67 -18.58
C THR A 130 18.43 1.93 -18.95
N VAL A 131 17.92 3.11 -18.53
CA VAL A 131 18.44 4.41 -19.00
C VAL A 131 18.92 5.33 -17.88
N LEU A 132 18.48 5.15 -16.66
CA LEU A 132 18.87 5.98 -15.52
C LEU A 132 19.91 5.28 -14.63
N PRO A 133 20.73 6.05 -13.90
CA PRO A 133 21.58 5.50 -12.83
C PRO A 133 20.75 4.79 -11.78
N VAL A 134 21.15 3.55 -11.47
CA VAL A 134 20.44 2.68 -10.55
C VAL A 134 21.29 2.34 -9.34
N VAL A 135 20.75 2.56 -8.15
CA VAL A 135 21.29 2.08 -6.88
C VAL A 135 20.44 0.89 -6.41
N ARG A 136 21.06 -0.27 -6.26
CA ARG A 136 20.38 -1.51 -5.85
C ARG A 136 20.60 -1.79 -4.38
N LEU A 137 19.52 -2.07 -3.65
CA LEU A 137 19.56 -2.48 -2.25
C LEU A 137 19.42 -4.00 -2.16
N GLY A 138 20.32 -4.64 -1.43
CA GLY A 138 20.21 -6.07 -1.08
C GLY A 138 20.91 -7.06 -2.03
N GLU A 139 21.73 -6.64 -2.99
CA GLU A 139 22.44 -7.56 -3.90
C GLU A 139 23.79 -8.07 -3.38
N GLU A 140 24.40 -7.50 -2.34
CA GLU A 140 25.62 -8.05 -1.73
C GLU A 140 25.42 -8.30 -0.25
N GLY A 141 25.25 -9.57 0.14
CA GLY A 141 25.45 -10.05 1.52
C GLY A 141 24.54 -9.47 2.60
N SER A 142 23.43 -8.82 2.23
CA SER A 142 22.57 -8.19 3.21
C SER A 142 21.77 -9.23 3.99
N LYS A 143 22.08 -9.38 5.28
CA LYS A 143 21.29 -10.08 6.30
C LYS A 143 19.86 -9.49 6.48
N GLY A 144 19.37 -8.70 5.54
CA GLY A 144 18.13 -7.92 5.62
C GLY A 144 17.00 -8.35 4.67
N SER A 145 17.16 -9.40 3.87
CA SER A 145 16.01 -10.03 3.24
C SER A 145 15.23 -10.73 4.34
N LEU A 146 14.18 -10.08 4.84
CA LEU A 146 13.21 -10.73 5.72
C LEU A 146 12.65 -11.94 4.95
N LEU A 147 13.15 -13.13 5.29
CA LEU A 147 12.60 -14.40 4.83
C LEU A 147 11.20 -14.54 5.41
N VAL A 148 10.22 -13.96 4.72
CA VAL A 148 8.81 -14.18 5.04
C VAL A 148 8.54 -15.67 4.89
N LYS A 149 8.07 -16.32 5.94
CA LYS A 149 7.64 -17.73 5.85
C LYS A 149 6.39 -17.78 4.97
N VAL A 150 6.53 -18.29 3.76
CA VAL A 150 5.39 -18.49 2.83
C VAL A 150 4.98 -19.94 2.85
N GLN A 151 3.74 -20.19 3.25
CA GLN A 151 3.10 -21.50 3.17
C GLN A 151 2.03 -21.49 2.08
N VAL A 152 2.05 -22.44 1.17
CA VAL A 152 1.04 -22.59 0.11
C VAL A 152 0.19 -23.83 0.40
N ILE A 153 -1.12 -23.65 0.48
CA ILE A 153 -2.08 -24.74 0.72
C ILE A 153 -3.11 -24.72 -0.41
N ARG A 154 -3.27 -25.85 -1.08
CA ARG A 154 -4.27 -26.03 -2.15
C ARG A 154 -5.50 -26.72 -1.61
N PHE A 155 -6.68 -26.26 -2.02
CA PHE A 155 -7.98 -26.77 -1.57
C PHE A 155 -8.76 -27.38 -2.72
N ALA A 156 -9.40 -28.52 -2.45
CA ALA A 156 -10.26 -29.21 -3.42
C ALA A 156 -11.63 -28.53 -3.57
N SER A 157 -12.08 -27.78 -2.54
CA SER A 157 -13.36 -27.07 -2.57
C SER A 157 -13.27 -25.72 -1.84
N GLU A 158 -14.11 -24.76 -2.25
CA GLU A 158 -14.29 -23.49 -1.58
C GLU A 158 -14.68 -23.65 -0.09
N ALA A 159 -15.56 -24.63 0.20
CA ALA A 159 -16.00 -24.88 1.57
C ALA A 159 -14.86 -25.28 2.50
N LEU A 160 -13.92 -26.11 2.04
CA LEU A 160 -12.73 -26.50 2.80
C LEU A 160 -11.79 -25.30 3.00
N LEU A 161 -11.64 -24.46 1.98
CA LEU A 161 -10.85 -23.23 2.08
C LEU A 161 -11.45 -22.30 3.14
N LEU A 162 -12.75 -22.02 3.07
CA LEU A 162 -13.44 -21.14 4.02
C LEU A 162 -13.38 -21.70 5.45
N TYR A 163 -13.55 -23.01 5.61
CA TYR A 163 -13.39 -23.66 6.92
C TYR A 163 -12.00 -23.44 7.51
N GLN A 164 -10.96 -23.64 6.70
CA GLN A 164 -9.58 -23.44 7.15
C GLN A 164 -9.27 -21.95 7.39
N LEU A 165 -9.76 -21.06 6.54
CA LEU A 165 -9.63 -19.61 6.71
C LEU A 165 -10.21 -19.17 8.06
N ARG A 166 -11.42 -19.64 8.41
CA ARG A 166 -12.06 -19.39 9.70
C ARG A 166 -11.17 -19.80 10.88
N LYS A 167 -10.56 -20.98 10.82
CA LYS A 167 -9.65 -21.45 11.87
C LYS A 167 -8.43 -20.55 12.03
N ILE A 168 -7.81 -20.17 10.91
CA ILE A 168 -6.63 -19.32 10.90
C ILE A 168 -6.94 -17.94 11.49
N VAL A 169 -8.00 -17.26 11.00
CA VAL A 169 -8.30 -15.87 11.43
C VAL A 169 -8.76 -15.81 12.88
N ARG A 170 -9.49 -16.82 13.37
CA ARG A 170 -9.84 -16.92 14.79
C ARG A 170 -8.61 -17.15 15.66
N GLY A 171 -7.71 -18.03 15.26
CA GLY A 171 -6.45 -18.22 15.97
C GLY A 171 -5.60 -16.95 16.06
N TYR A 172 -5.58 -16.12 15.02
CA TYR A 172 -4.93 -14.82 15.04
C TYR A 172 -5.63 -13.83 15.99
N GLN A 173 -6.98 -13.84 15.99
CA GLN A 173 -7.75 -13.01 16.91
C GLN A 173 -7.51 -13.40 18.37
N ASP A 174 -7.54 -14.69 18.68
CA ASP A 174 -7.34 -15.21 20.04
C ASP A 174 -5.95 -14.89 20.59
N THR A 175 -4.94 -14.82 19.73
CA THR A 175 -3.56 -14.49 20.09
C THR A 175 -3.22 -13.00 19.98
N GLY A 176 -4.15 -12.14 19.52
CA GLY A 176 -3.94 -10.71 19.35
C GLY A 176 -2.98 -10.35 18.21
N VAL A 177 -2.65 -11.28 17.31
CA VAL A 177 -1.73 -11.07 16.19
C VAL A 177 -2.37 -10.20 15.13
N GLU A 178 -1.65 -9.20 14.64
CA GLU A 178 -2.06 -8.37 13.51
C GLU A 178 -2.10 -9.18 12.22
N TRP A 179 -3.24 -9.23 11.56
CA TRP A 179 -3.40 -9.99 10.33
C TRP A 179 -4.21 -9.25 9.27
N GLN A 180 -4.03 -9.65 8.01
CA GLN A 180 -4.80 -9.15 6.86
C GLN A 180 -5.10 -10.28 5.87
N ALA A 181 -6.36 -10.43 5.48
CA ALA A 181 -6.72 -11.25 4.33
C ALA A 181 -6.59 -10.45 3.03
N LEU A 182 -6.08 -11.08 1.99
CA LEU A 182 -5.93 -10.50 0.65
C LEU A 182 -6.63 -11.39 -0.38
N SER A 183 -7.27 -10.77 -1.37
CA SER A 183 -7.77 -11.43 -2.57
C SER A 183 -7.44 -10.59 -3.81
N PRO A 184 -7.17 -11.17 -4.98
CA PRO A 184 -6.86 -10.41 -6.19
C PRO A 184 -8.09 -9.72 -6.79
N VAL A 185 -9.31 -10.14 -6.45
CA VAL A 185 -10.56 -9.69 -7.09
C VAL A 185 -11.59 -9.18 -6.09
N TYR A 186 -12.48 -8.31 -6.56
CA TYR A 186 -13.61 -7.80 -5.75
C TYR A 186 -14.79 -8.75 -5.74
N ALA A 187 -15.22 -9.21 -6.91
CA ALA A 187 -16.38 -10.07 -7.11
C ALA A 187 -16.00 -11.56 -7.11
N GLY A 188 -17.01 -12.44 -7.07
CA GLY A 188 -16.86 -13.90 -7.06
C GLY A 188 -16.96 -14.53 -5.67
N GLY A 189 -16.88 -15.84 -5.63
CA GLY A 189 -17.03 -16.63 -4.40
C GLY A 189 -15.99 -16.30 -3.34
N LEU A 190 -14.74 -16.11 -3.75
CA LEU A 190 -13.60 -15.73 -2.91
C LEU A 190 -13.16 -14.28 -3.16
N GLY A 191 -14.03 -13.43 -3.70
CA GLY A 191 -13.78 -12.00 -3.88
C GLY A 191 -13.91 -11.21 -2.58
N VAL A 192 -13.26 -10.03 -2.55
CA VAL A 192 -13.18 -9.14 -1.37
C VAL A 192 -14.56 -8.84 -0.78
N ASP A 193 -15.57 -8.55 -1.62
CA ASP A 193 -16.89 -8.12 -1.15
C ASP A 193 -17.62 -9.24 -0.38
N ARG A 194 -17.55 -10.48 -0.86
CA ARG A 194 -18.14 -11.64 -0.18
C ARG A 194 -17.34 -12.05 1.05
N LEU A 195 -16.01 -12.09 0.93
CA LEU A 195 -15.13 -12.43 2.05
C LEU A 195 -15.27 -11.44 3.20
N ASN A 196 -15.43 -10.15 2.94
CA ASN A 196 -15.63 -9.16 4.00
C ASN A 196 -16.91 -9.38 4.79
N ARG A 197 -18.03 -9.63 4.12
CA ARG A 197 -19.30 -9.95 4.81
C ARG A 197 -19.21 -11.22 5.62
N TRP A 198 -18.61 -12.26 5.05
CA TRP A 198 -18.41 -13.52 5.73
C TRP A 198 -17.45 -13.40 6.92
N LEU A 199 -16.37 -12.64 6.79
CA LEU A 199 -15.42 -12.38 7.89
C LEU A 199 -16.03 -11.50 8.97
N GLN A 200 -16.88 -10.52 8.64
CA GLN A 200 -17.61 -9.70 9.62
C GLN A 200 -18.45 -10.61 10.56
N GLU A 201 -19.19 -11.57 10.00
CA GLU A 201 -20.00 -12.51 10.80
C GLU A 201 -19.14 -13.40 11.73
N ILE A 202 -17.89 -13.65 11.39
CA ILE A 202 -16.98 -14.47 12.19
C ILE A 202 -16.25 -13.66 13.24
N MET A 203 -15.81 -12.45 12.87
CA MET A 203 -14.88 -11.65 13.67
C MET A 203 -15.58 -10.63 14.55
N ASN A 204 -16.80 -10.23 14.19
CA ASN A 204 -17.60 -9.23 14.89
C ASN A 204 -19.11 -9.54 14.83
N PRO A 205 -19.55 -10.75 15.27
CA PRO A 205 -20.95 -11.18 15.16
C PRO A 205 -21.89 -10.31 16.01
N ASP A 206 -21.43 -9.88 17.18
CA ASP A 206 -22.24 -9.23 18.20
C ASP A 206 -22.03 -7.70 18.23
N GLY A 207 -21.27 -7.14 17.28
CA GLY A 207 -21.05 -5.70 17.21
C GLY A 207 -22.34 -4.92 16.97
N PRO A 208 -22.63 -3.85 17.76
CA PRO A 208 -23.82 -3.03 17.57
C PRO A 208 -23.91 -2.51 16.13
N PRO A 209 -25.11 -2.61 15.49
CA PRO A 209 -25.27 -2.23 14.08
C PRO A 209 -25.07 -0.72 13.89
N CYS A 210 -24.40 -0.36 12.81
CA CYS A 210 -24.19 0.99 12.34
C CYS A 210 -24.76 1.17 10.92
N HIS A 211 -24.90 2.42 10.48
CA HIS A 211 -25.36 2.72 9.12
C HIS A 211 -24.48 2.07 8.04
N GLY A 212 -25.07 1.73 6.89
CA GLY A 212 -24.34 1.14 5.76
C GLY A 212 -23.92 -0.34 5.93
N GLY A 213 -24.49 -1.05 6.92
CA GLY A 213 -24.17 -2.46 7.17
C GLY A 213 -22.89 -2.68 7.96
N PHE A 214 -22.32 -1.61 8.52
CA PHE A 214 -21.21 -1.69 9.47
C PHE A 214 -21.70 -2.05 10.87
N ARG A 215 -20.76 -2.48 11.71
CA ARG A 215 -20.95 -2.72 13.14
C ARG A 215 -19.85 -2.02 13.93
N THR A 216 -20.15 -1.56 15.12
CA THR A 216 -19.13 -1.04 16.04
C THR A 216 -18.04 -2.11 16.23
N GLY A 217 -16.76 -1.70 16.11
CA GLY A 217 -15.63 -2.61 16.16
C GLY A 217 -15.17 -3.16 14.81
N ASP A 218 -15.94 -2.98 13.73
CA ASP A 218 -15.54 -3.44 12.40
C ASP A 218 -14.25 -2.80 11.92
N ARG A 219 -13.45 -3.59 11.19
CA ARG A 219 -12.31 -3.09 10.43
C ARG A 219 -12.80 -2.49 9.12
N VAL A 220 -12.39 -1.26 8.86
CA VAL A 220 -12.78 -0.52 7.66
C VAL A 220 -11.58 0.13 6.97
N ILE A 221 -11.75 0.43 5.70
CA ILE A 221 -10.78 1.15 4.87
C ILE A 221 -11.45 2.36 4.23
N VAL A 222 -10.74 3.49 4.26
CA VAL A 222 -11.15 4.73 3.59
C VAL A 222 -11.00 4.56 2.08
N THR A 223 -12.03 4.94 1.32
CA THR A 223 -12.05 4.82 -0.15
C THR A 223 -11.86 6.14 -0.88
N LYS A 224 -12.01 7.26 -0.18
CA LYS A 224 -11.83 8.61 -0.74
C LYS A 224 -10.96 9.44 0.18
N THR A 225 -10.02 10.20 -0.37
CA THR A 225 -9.21 11.12 0.43
C THR A 225 -9.99 12.37 0.78
N ARG A 226 -9.96 12.75 2.07
CA ARG A 226 -10.50 14.00 2.60
C ARG A 226 -9.39 14.81 3.24
N TYR A 227 -9.44 16.14 3.03
CA TYR A 227 -8.50 17.10 3.60
C TYR A 227 -9.21 18.22 4.39
N ASP A 228 -10.41 17.96 4.88
CA ASP A 228 -11.18 18.94 5.64
C ASP A 228 -10.44 19.30 6.94
N ILE A 229 -10.64 20.57 7.39
CA ILE A 229 -9.98 21.09 8.59
C ILE A 229 -10.33 20.20 9.79
N GLY A 230 -9.31 19.59 10.40
CA GLY A 230 -9.45 18.69 11.55
C GLY A 230 -9.80 17.23 11.24
N GLN A 231 -10.11 16.86 9.98
CA GLN A 231 -10.52 15.51 9.61
C GLN A 231 -9.78 15.01 8.37
N ARG A 232 -8.45 14.92 8.45
CA ARG A 232 -7.66 14.32 7.35
C ARG A 232 -7.84 12.80 7.37
N ALA A 233 -8.42 12.24 6.31
CA ALA A 233 -8.47 10.82 6.05
C ALA A 233 -8.00 10.55 4.61
N VAL A 234 -7.14 9.55 4.43
CA VAL A 234 -6.49 9.27 3.16
C VAL A 234 -7.00 7.95 2.58
N ASN A 235 -7.24 7.91 1.26
CA ASN A 235 -7.62 6.67 0.59
C ASN A 235 -6.60 5.55 0.87
N GLY A 236 -7.10 4.39 1.31
CA GLY A 236 -6.29 3.25 1.73
C GLY A 236 -5.95 3.22 3.22
N GLU A 237 -6.23 4.27 3.98
CA GLU A 237 -6.08 4.27 5.44
C GLU A 237 -7.11 3.31 6.07
N GLN A 238 -6.67 2.51 7.03
CA GLN A 238 -7.53 1.56 7.74
C GLN A 238 -7.83 2.07 9.15
N GLY A 239 -8.88 1.52 9.74
CA GLY A 239 -9.27 1.85 11.10
C GLY A 239 -10.41 0.97 11.61
N ARG A 240 -10.95 1.34 12.77
CA ARG A 240 -12.06 0.63 13.40
C ARG A 240 -13.25 1.56 13.60
N VAL A 241 -14.44 1.02 13.38
CA VAL A 241 -15.71 1.71 13.64
C VAL A 241 -15.90 1.88 15.15
N LEU A 242 -16.14 3.12 15.58
CA LEU A 242 -16.47 3.46 16.95
C LEU A 242 -18.00 3.53 17.17
N GLY A 243 -18.75 3.86 16.12
CA GLY A 243 -20.21 3.99 16.14
C GLY A 243 -20.71 4.76 14.93
N SER A 244 -22.02 5.03 14.87
CA SER A 244 -22.62 5.87 13.83
C SER A 244 -23.67 6.83 14.38
N MET A 245 -23.80 7.98 13.70
CA MET A 245 -24.86 8.93 13.90
C MET A 245 -25.44 9.32 12.53
N GLY A 246 -26.64 8.85 12.22
CA GLY A 246 -27.19 8.94 10.88
C GLY A 246 -26.33 8.18 9.87
N ASP A 247 -25.97 8.81 8.76
CA ASP A 247 -25.11 8.27 7.70
C ASP A 247 -23.59 8.42 7.97
N THR A 248 -23.25 9.05 9.08
CA THR A 248 -21.87 9.36 9.47
C THR A 248 -21.35 8.29 10.43
N ILE A 249 -20.20 7.74 10.12
CA ILE A 249 -19.48 6.72 10.88
C ILE A 249 -18.28 7.36 11.58
N ALA A 250 -18.24 7.24 12.91
CA ALA A 250 -17.08 7.62 13.70
C ALA A 250 -16.04 6.48 13.64
N LEU A 251 -14.78 6.83 13.38
CA LEU A 251 -13.68 5.88 13.20
C LEU A 251 -12.49 6.26 14.06
N ARG A 252 -11.77 5.25 14.54
CA ARG A 252 -10.38 5.40 14.97
C ARG A 252 -9.47 4.77 13.92
N LEU A 253 -8.71 5.61 13.23
CA LEU A 253 -7.73 5.17 12.23
C LEU A 253 -6.55 4.45 12.92
N ASP A 254 -5.85 3.59 12.18
CA ASP A 254 -4.65 2.88 12.69
C ASP A 254 -3.53 3.85 13.09
N SER A 255 -3.54 5.08 12.57
CA SER A 255 -2.67 6.19 13.01
C SER A 255 -3.03 6.76 14.40
N GLY A 256 -4.09 6.27 15.06
CA GLY A 256 -4.60 6.75 16.34
C GLY A 256 -5.54 7.95 16.24
N ARG A 257 -5.70 8.56 15.07
CA ARG A 257 -6.61 9.70 14.85
C ARG A 257 -8.05 9.25 14.81
N GLU A 258 -8.94 10.09 15.35
CA GLU A 258 -10.37 9.89 15.21
C GLU A 258 -10.93 10.82 14.13
N VAL A 259 -11.78 10.26 13.28
CA VAL A 259 -12.41 10.97 12.17
C VAL A 259 -13.87 10.52 12.02
N ALA A 260 -14.69 11.36 11.42
CA ALA A 260 -16.07 11.06 11.09
C ALA A 260 -16.25 11.14 9.56
N LEU A 261 -16.65 10.04 8.92
CA LEU A 261 -16.79 9.92 7.48
C LEU A 261 -18.19 9.38 7.14
N ARG A 262 -18.65 9.64 5.92
CA ARG A 262 -19.89 9.04 5.45
C ARG A 262 -19.69 7.55 5.17
N ALA A 263 -20.70 6.74 5.41
CA ALA A 263 -20.65 5.29 5.19
C ALA A 263 -20.25 4.93 3.74
N GLU A 264 -20.66 5.73 2.74
CA GLU A 264 -20.31 5.53 1.33
C GLU A 264 -18.80 5.69 1.01
N GLU A 265 -18.06 6.37 1.90
CA GLU A 265 -16.61 6.59 1.78
C GLU A 265 -15.79 5.47 2.42
N LEU A 266 -16.46 4.45 2.92
CA LEU A 266 -15.87 3.34 3.66
C LEU A 266 -16.21 2.01 3.00
N ARG A 267 -15.36 1.03 3.26
CA ARG A 267 -15.64 -0.39 3.02
C ARG A 267 -15.09 -1.22 4.16
N LEU A 268 -15.68 -2.39 4.40
CA LEU A 268 -15.08 -3.38 5.30
C LEU A 268 -13.69 -3.75 4.80
N SER A 269 -12.76 -4.01 5.72
CA SER A 269 -11.35 -4.30 5.41
C SER A 269 -10.75 -5.51 6.14
N TYR A 270 -11.59 -6.47 6.52
CA TYR A 270 -11.09 -7.78 6.93
C TYR A 270 -10.32 -8.46 5.79
N CYS A 271 -10.81 -8.29 4.56
CA CYS A 271 -10.13 -8.63 3.32
C CYS A 271 -10.01 -7.40 2.43
N ILE A 272 -8.84 -7.18 1.81
CA ILE A 272 -8.60 -6.11 0.84
C ILE A 272 -7.98 -6.68 -0.43
N THR A 273 -7.99 -5.89 -1.52
CA THR A 273 -7.29 -6.33 -2.74
C THR A 273 -5.78 -6.24 -2.56
N VAL A 274 -5.05 -7.09 -3.30
CA VAL A 274 -3.58 -7.03 -3.35
C VAL A 274 -3.10 -5.64 -3.75
N HIS A 275 -3.79 -4.97 -4.68
CA HIS A 275 -3.49 -3.59 -5.08
C HIS A 275 -3.61 -2.61 -3.90
N LYS A 276 -4.66 -2.71 -3.09
CA LYS A 276 -4.82 -1.85 -1.90
C LYS A 276 -3.83 -2.16 -0.79
N ALA A 277 -3.24 -3.35 -0.79
CA ALA A 277 -2.21 -3.74 0.15
C ALA A 277 -0.80 -3.22 -0.23
N GLN A 278 -0.62 -2.68 -1.45
CA GLN A 278 0.66 -2.06 -1.83
C GLN A 278 1.01 -0.90 -0.88
N GLY A 279 2.30 -0.75 -0.57
CA GLY A 279 2.76 0.20 0.44
C GLY A 279 2.45 -0.18 1.89
N SER A 280 1.76 -1.31 2.14
CA SER A 280 1.42 -1.79 3.48
C SER A 280 2.13 -3.10 3.80
N ARG A 281 2.37 -3.33 5.10
CA ARG A 281 2.86 -4.62 5.60
C ARG A 281 2.14 -4.97 6.89
N TYR A 282 1.80 -6.23 7.04
CA TYR A 282 1.07 -6.80 8.18
C TYR A 282 1.92 -7.89 8.84
N GLU A 283 1.71 -8.16 10.11
CA GLU A 283 2.46 -9.21 10.81
C GLU A 283 2.19 -10.59 10.15
N ARG A 284 0.93 -10.92 9.94
CA ARG A 284 0.48 -12.13 9.24
C ARG A 284 -0.41 -11.78 8.05
N VAL A 285 -0.27 -12.53 6.97
CA VAL A 285 -1.12 -12.39 5.79
C VAL A 285 -1.75 -13.72 5.44
N VAL A 286 -3.04 -13.70 5.10
CA VAL A 286 -3.73 -14.80 4.45
C VAL A 286 -4.08 -14.38 3.04
N PHE A 287 -3.35 -14.90 2.06
CA PHE A 287 -3.55 -14.57 0.66
C PHE A 287 -4.41 -15.64 -0.02
N ILE A 288 -5.65 -15.29 -0.34
CA ILE A 288 -6.63 -16.16 -0.97
C ILE A 288 -6.50 -16.01 -2.48
N ILE A 289 -6.24 -17.11 -3.19
CA ILE A 289 -5.98 -17.14 -4.63
C ILE A 289 -7.04 -18.02 -5.31
N PRO A 290 -8.11 -17.42 -5.86
CA PRO A 290 -9.19 -18.14 -6.55
C PRO A 290 -8.79 -18.47 -8.00
N GLU A 291 -7.82 -19.38 -8.20
CA GLU A 291 -7.30 -19.75 -9.54
C GLU A 291 -8.43 -20.22 -10.47
N ARG A 292 -9.43 -20.94 -9.95
CA ARG A 292 -10.54 -21.46 -10.74
C ARG A 292 -11.52 -20.38 -11.22
N GLU A 293 -11.66 -19.27 -10.45
CA GLU A 293 -12.58 -18.19 -10.78
C GLU A 293 -11.93 -17.10 -11.65
N CYS A 294 -10.61 -16.88 -11.48
CA CYS A 294 -9.91 -15.72 -12.03
C CYS A 294 -8.92 -16.12 -13.15
N GLY A 295 -8.67 -17.41 -13.37
CA GLY A 295 -7.77 -17.88 -14.42
C GLY A 295 -6.37 -17.28 -14.31
N ALA A 296 -5.80 -16.88 -15.45
CA ALA A 296 -4.43 -16.35 -15.54
C ALA A 296 -4.20 -15.06 -14.73
N PHE A 297 -5.24 -14.25 -14.47
CA PHE A 297 -5.08 -13.01 -13.71
C PHE A 297 -4.70 -13.25 -12.24
N ALA A 298 -5.25 -14.28 -11.60
CA ALA A 298 -4.93 -14.59 -10.21
C ALA A 298 -3.53 -15.17 -10.03
N VAL A 299 -2.96 -15.70 -11.10
CA VAL A 299 -1.62 -16.32 -11.11
C VAL A 299 -0.54 -15.41 -11.72
N GLU A 300 -0.88 -14.16 -12.07
CA GLU A 300 0.12 -13.20 -12.53
C GLU A 300 1.26 -13.10 -11.51
N GLU A 301 2.50 -13.27 -11.98
CA GLU A 301 3.70 -13.37 -11.13
C GLU A 301 3.86 -12.17 -10.18
N ARG A 302 3.62 -10.96 -10.69
CA ARG A 302 3.68 -9.72 -9.90
C ARG A 302 2.60 -9.67 -8.82
N MET A 303 1.38 -10.12 -9.13
CA MET A 303 0.28 -10.20 -8.16
C MET A 303 0.65 -11.14 -7.01
N GLN A 304 1.16 -12.33 -7.34
CA GLN A 304 1.61 -13.29 -6.35
C GLN A 304 2.81 -12.78 -5.54
N TYR A 305 3.77 -12.15 -6.18
CA TYR A 305 4.90 -11.54 -5.49
C TYR A 305 4.43 -10.52 -4.45
N VAL A 306 3.58 -9.57 -4.85
CA VAL A 306 3.06 -8.55 -3.91
C VAL A 306 2.29 -9.20 -2.78
N GLY A 307 1.34 -10.10 -3.06
CA GLY A 307 0.54 -10.77 -2.03
C GLY A 307 1.40 -11.53 -1.02
N ARG A 308 2.39 -12.30 -1.51
CA ARG A 308 3.31 -13.09 -0.66
C ARG A 308 4.23 -12.23 0.21
N THR A 309 4.61 -11.05 -0.26
CA THR A 309 5.56 -10.16 0.44
C THR A 309 4.89 -9.16 1.38
N ARG A 310 3.57 -9.15 1.54
CA ARG A 310 2.87 -8.25 2.50
C ARG A 310 3.00 -8.67 3.94
N GLY A 311 3.22 -9.96 4.23
CA GLY A 311 3.52 -10.43 5.59
C GLY A 311 4.89 -9.93 6.06
N ARG A 312 5.02 -9.58 7.34
CA ARG A 312 6.31 -9.33 7.99
C ARG A 312 6.92 -10.63 8.47
N GLU A 313 6.13 -11.51 9.06
CA GLU A 313 6.59 -12.77 9.63
C GLU A 313 6.17 -13.98 8.79
N ALA A 314 4.90 -14.03 8.38
CA ALA A 314 4.42 -15.12 7.55
C ALA A 314 3.27 -14.71 6.62
N THR A 315 3.20 -15.44 5.50
CA THR A 315 2.05 -15.41 4.58
C THR A 315 1.57 -16.83 4.32
N VAL A 316 0.27 -17.08 4.53
CA VAL A 316 -0.39 -18.31 4.14
C VAL A 316 -1.13 -18.05 2.82
N CYS A 317 -0.70 -18.70 1.74
CA CYS A 317 -1.37 -18.67 0.44
C CYS A 317 -2.39 -19.81 0.37
N MET A 318 -3.67 -19.48 0.26
CA MET A 318 -4.79 -20.41 0.16
C MET A 318 -5.29 -20.44 -1.28
N VAL A 319 -5.02 -21.52 -2.00
CA VAL A 319 -5.27 -21.65 -3.44
C VAL A 319 -6.49 -22.54 -3.68
N TYR A 320 -7.43 -22.09 -4.50
CA TYR A 320 -8.61 -22.83 -4.93
C TYR A 320 -8.83 -22.80 -6.43
#